data_473be2e4543f96489951eaf7f144f4db
#
_entry.id   473be2e4543f96489951eaf7f144f4db
#
_cell.length_a   1.000
_cell.length_b   1.000
_cell.length_c   1.000
_cell.angle_alpha   90.00
_cell.angle_beta   90.00
_cell.angle_gamma   90.00
#
_symmetry.space_group_name_H-M   'P 1'
#
loop_
_entity.id
_entity.type
_entity.pdbx_description
1 polymer ?
#
loop_
_entity_poly.entity_id
_entity_poly.type
_entity_poly.pdbx_seq_one_letter_code
_entity_poly.pdbx_strand_id
1 'polypeptide(L)'
;MFNNYATVQRANLNASGGGKVARYYLAATFNQDNGNLKVDKRSNFNNNVRLRTYSFRSNINFDLTKTTEAALRLNGSFDDYTGPLNGGSEVYQQVMRANPVLFPPYFAPDEANAETQWILFGNYGDQANYVNPYAEMVRGYKDYSRSKIDAQFEIVQDLSF
;
A
#
# COMPACT_ATOMS: atom_id res chain seq x y z
N MET A 1 -17.28 1.89 11.52
CA MET A 1 -16.34 2.35 10.47
C MET A 1 -15.11 1.47 10.37
N PHE A 2 -14.67 0.83 11.44
CA PHE A 2 -13.50 -0.06 11.45
C PHE A 2 -13.90 -1.51 11.64
N ASN A 3 -13.14 -2.43 11.04
CA ASN A 3 -13.12 -3.84 11.38
C ASN A 3 -12.28 -4.04 12.65
N ASN A 4 -12.49 -5.15 13.34
CA ASN A 4 -11.76 -5.46 14.58
C ASN A 4 -10.29 -5.85 14.34
N TYR A 5 -9.89 -6.11 13.09
CA TYR A 5 -8.55 -6.54 12.72
C TYR A 5 -8.12 -5.98 11.38
N ALA A 6 -6.83 -5.78 11.24
CA ALA A 6 -6.12 -5.63 9.98
C ALA A 6 -5.39 -6.93 9.66
N THR A 7 -5.07 -7.17 8.41
CA THR A 7 -4.35 -8.38 8.00
C THR A 7 -3.05 -8.04 7.32
N VAL A 8 -1.99 -8.75 7.69
CA VAL A 8 -0.68 -8.65 7.07
C VAL A 8 -0.26 -10.04 6.60
N GLN A 9 0.15 -10.13 5.34
CA GLN A 9 0.67 -11.35 4.75
C GLN A 9 2.09 -11.08 4.25
N ARG A 10 3.01 -11.95 4.59
CA ARG A 10 4.41 -11.84 4.16
C ARG A 10 4.92 -13.19 3.69
N ALA A 11 5.58 -13.19 2.53
CA ALA A 11 6.29 -14.34 2.02
C ALA A 11 7.69 -13.89 1.58
N ASN A 12 8.70 -14.70 1.89
CA ASN A 12 10.07 -14.47 1.48
C ASN A 12 10.67 -15.78 0.96
N LEU A 13 11.30 -15.70 -0.18
CA LEU A 13 12.03 -16.80 -0.79
C LEU A 13 13.44 -16.31 -1.11
N ASN A 14 14.43 -17.09 -0.76
CA ASN A 14 15.81 -16.79 -1.15
C ASN A 14 16.55 -18.06 -1.56
N ALA A 15 17.52 -17.87 -2.44
CA ALA A 15 18.43 -18.91 -2.89
C ALA A 15 19.82 -18.32 -3.03
N SER A 16 20.81 -19.04 -2.56
CA SER A 16 22.21 -18.67 -2.73
C SER A 16 23.03 -19.88 -3.10
N GLY A 17 24.07 -19.67 -3.86
CA GLY A 17 24.98 -20.73 -4.26
C GLY A 17 26.21 -20.15 -4.92
N GLY A 18 27.14 -21.04 -5.21
CA GLY A 18 28.34 -20.62 -5.89
C GLY A 18 29.32 -21.76 -6.12
N GLY A 19 30.27 -21.49 -6.98
CA GLY A 19 31.37 -22.35 -7.35
C GLY A 19 32.67 -21.55 -7.48
N LYS A 20 33.61 -22.11 -8.21
CA LYS A 20 34.93 -21.50 -8.42
C LYS A 20 34.91 -20.24 -9.30
N VAL A 21 33.86 -20.06 -10.10
CA VAL A 21 33.79 -19.02 -11.13
C VAL A 21 32.68 -18.01 -10.84
N ALA A 22 31.61 -18.43 -10.15
CA ALA A 22 30.47 -17.55 -9.89
C ALA A 22 29.85 -17.82 -8.52
N ARG A 23 29.35 -16.76 -7.90
CA ARG A 23 28.60 -16.77 -6.63
C ARG A 23 27.35 -15.96 -6.83
N TYR A 24 26.20 -16.44 -6.34
CA TYR A 24 24.94 -15.72 -6.49
C TYR A 24 24.11 -15.74 -5.21
N TYR A 25 23.32 -14.70 -5.08
CA TYR A 25 22.24 -14.58 -4.10
C TYR A 25 21.02 -13.98 -4.79
N LEU A 26 19.90 -14.69 -4.71
CA LEU A 26 18.61 -14.27 -5.22
C LEU A 26 17.63 -14.22 -4.07
N ALA A 27 16.78 -13.19 -4.03
CA ALA A 27 15.71 -13.08 -3.06
C ALA A 27 14.47 -12.49 -3.72
N ALA A 28 13.30 -13.01 -3.34
CA ALA A 28 12.01 -12.47 -3.70
C ALA A 28 11.16 -12.33 -2.45
N THR A 29 10.49 -11.19 -2.30
CA THR A 29 9.64 -10.90 -1.15
C THR A 29 8.30 -10.40 -1.62
N PHE A 30 7.23 -10.91 -1.02
CA PHE A 30 5.88 -10.42 -1.17
C PHE A 30 5.37 -9.96 0.19
N ASN A 31 4.85 -8.73 0.26
CA ASN A 31 4.14 -8.21 1.40
C ASN A 31 2.77 -7.70 0.95
N GLN A 32 1.74 -8.01 1.73
CA GLN A 32 0.42 -7.41 1.59
C GLN A 32 -0.07 -6.94 2.95
N ASP A 33 -0.29 -5.64 3.06
CA ASP A 33 -0.85 -4.99 4.23
C ASP A 33 -2.27 -4.51 3.88
N ASN A 34 -3.28 -5.02 4.61
CA ASN A 34 -4.65 -4.57 4.49
C ASN A 34 -5.02 -3.77 5.74
N GLY A 35 -5.63 -2.62 5.53
CA GLY A 35 -6.18 -1.80 6.61
C GLY A 35 -7.41 -2.44 7.25
N ASN A 36 -7.95 -1.75 8.23
CA ASN A 36 -9.13 -2.17 8.99
C ASN A 36 -10.37 -1.32 8.71
N LEU A 37 -10.38 -0.52 7.64
CA LEU A 37 -11.58 0.24 7.26
C LEU A 37 -12.67 -0.72 6.78
N LYS A 38 -13.88 -0.50 7.26
CA LYS A 38 -15.04 -1.30 6.89
C LYS A 38 -15.60 -0.78 5.57
N VAL A 39 -15.54 -1.61 4.53
CA VAL A 39 -16.14 -1.30 3.23
C VAL A 39 -17.66 -1.38 3.35
N ASP A 40 -18.34 -0.31 2.94
CA ASP A 40 -19.81 -0.26 2.92
C ASP A 40 -20.33 -0.86 1.61
N LYS A 41 -21.42 -1.64 1.70
CA LYS A 41 -22.09 -2.24 0.54
C LYS A 41 -22.69 -1.23 -0.43
N ARG A 42 -22.94 0.00 0.03
CA ARG A 42 -23.44 1.12 -0.79
C ARG A 42 -22.34 1.76 -1.63
N SER A 43 -21.08 1.53 -1.29
CA SER A 43 -19.95 1.98 -2.10
C SER A 43 -19.70 0.98 -3.23
N ASN A 44 -19.52 1.50 -4.45
CA ASN A 44 -19.20 0.69 -5.63
C ASN A 44 -17.69 0.41 -5.78
N PHE A 45 -16.89 0.81 -4.80
CA PHE A 45 -15.44 0.59 -4.77
C PHE A 45 -14.97 0.16 -3.37
N ASN A 46 -13.81 -0.49 -3.33
CA ASN A 46 -13.15 -0.86 -2.09
C ASN A 46 -12.24 0.28 -1.63
N ASN A 47 -12.66 0.99 -0.60
CA ASN A 47 -11.94 2.10 0.02
C ASN A 47 -11.06 1.66 1.20
N ASN A 48 -10.97 0.37 1.52
CA ASN A 48 -10.03 -0.09 2.54
C ASN A 48 -8.59 0.08 2.03
N VAL A 49 -7.68 0.41 2.94
CA VAL A 49 -6.26 0.48 2.62
C VAL A 49 -5.76 -0.92 2.25
N ARG A 50 -5.11 -1.02 1.10
CA ARG A 50 -4.40 -2.21 0.67
C ARG A 50 -3.10 -1.78 0.02
N LEU A 51 -1.99 -2.22 0.60
CA LEU A 51 -0.65 -2.05 0.03
C LEU A 51 -0.08 -3.43 -0.28
N ARG A 52 0.32 -3.64 -1.52
CA ARG A 52 1.07 -4.82 -1.96
C ARG A 52 2.45 -4.39 -2.40
N THR A 53 3.45 -5.03 -1.87
CA THR A 53 4.85 -4.79 -2.25
C THR A 53 5.47 -6.10 -2.73
N TYR A 54 6.01 -6.06 -3.93
CA TYR A 54 6.82 -7.13 -4.51
C TYR A 54 8.25 -6.62 -4.59
N SER A 55 9.19 -7.35 -4.00
CA SER A 55 10.60 -7.00 -4.06
C SER A 55 11.40 -8.15 -4.63
N PHE A 56 12.35 -7.81 -5.44
CA PHE A 56 13.31 -8.75 -6.04
C PHE A 56 14.73 -8.23 -5.83
N ARG A 57 15.64 -9.11 -5.46
CA ARG A 57 17.07 -8.81 -5.36
C ARG A 57 17.89 -9.91 -5.98
N SER A 58 18.86 -9.52 -6.81
CA SER A 58 19.84 -10.41 -7.41
C SER A 58 21.22 -9.82 -7.24
N ASN A 59 22.12 -10.56 -6.60
CA ASN A 59 23.54 -10.25 -6.50
C ASN A 59 24.31 -11.41 -7.12
N ILE A 60 25.10 -11.13 -8.14
CA ILE A 60 25.91 -12.13 -8.82
C ILE A 60 27.33 -11.60 -8.93
N ASN A 61 28.30 -12.39 -8.49
CA ASN A 61 29.71 -12.10 -8.63
C ASN A 61 30.34 -13.17 -9.54
N PHE A 62 31.18 -12.73 -10.46
CA PHE A 62 31.90 -13.58 -11.41
C PHE A 62 33.40 -13.35 -11.26
N ASP A 63 34.17 -14.40 -11.03
CA ASP A 63 35.61 -14.39 -11.10
C ASP A 63 36.02 -14.61 -12.56
N LEU A 64 36.21 -13.51 -13.34
CA LEU A 64 36.51 -13.57 -14.77
C LEU A 64 37.91 -14.09 -15.03
N THR A 65 38.86 -13.67 -14.19
CA THR A 65 40.24 -14.16 -14.18
C THR A 65 40.70 -14.30 -12.73
N LYS A 66 41.96 -14.68 -12.51
CA LYS A 66 42.55 -14.72 -11.13
C LYS A 66 42.66 -13.34 -10.47
N THR A 67 42.63 -12.30 -11.28
CA THR A 67 42.84 -10.90 -10.84
C THR A 67 41.67 -9.98 -11.20
N THR A 68 40.62 -10.49 -11.86
CA THR A 68 39.48 -9.70 -12.31
C THR A 68 38.18 -10.31 -11.82
N GLU A 69 37.43 -9.53 -11.05
CA GLU A 69 36.06 -9.86 -10.60
C GLU A 69 35.06 -8.91 -11.26
N ALA A 70 33.91 -9.42 -11.69
CA ALA A 70 32.75 -8.63 -12.10
C ALA A 70 31.58 -8.88 -11.16
N ALA A 71 30.83 -7.86 -10.84
CA ALA A 71 29.64 -7.96 -10.02
C ALA A 71 28.44 -7.32 -10.69
N LEU A 72 27.30 -8.02 -10.66
CA LEU A 72 26.01 -7.52 -11.12
C LEU A 72 25.03 -7.54 -9.95
N ARG A 73 24.46 -6.39 -9.63
CA ARG A 73 23.47 -6.24 -8.58
C ARG A 73 22.20 -5.61 -9.16
N LEU A 74 21.07 -6.30 -9.00
CA LEU A 74 19.77 -5.85 -9.44
C LEU A 74 18.82 -5.83 -8.24
N ASN A 75 18.10 -4.73 -8.05
CA ASN A 75 17.01 -4.63 -7.11
C ASN A 75 15.77 -4.10 -7.83
N GLY A 76 14.64 -4.73 -7.59
CA GLY A 76 13.34 -4.26 -8.03
C GLY A 76 12.38 -4.14 -6.84
N SER A 77 11.57 -3.10 -6.82
CA SER A 77 10.45 -2.94 -5.88
C SER A 77 9.25 -2.41 -6.65
N PHE A 78 8.11 -3.05 -6.45
CA PHE A 78 6.85 -2.74 -7.10
C PHE A 78 5.78 -2.65 -6.02
N ASP A 79 5.22 -1.46 -5.85
CA ASP A 79 4.20 -1.17 -4.86
C ASP A 79 2.88 -0.87 -5.56
N ASP A 80 1.81 -1.57 -5.16
CA ASP A 80 0.43 -1.28 -5.54
C ASP A 80 -0.36 -0.86 -4.31
N TYR A 81 -0.84 0.35 -4.31
CA TYR A 81 -1.63 0.93 -3.23
C TYR A 81 -3.05 1.22 -3.68
N THR A 82 -4.01 0.87 -2.84
CA THR A 82 -5.40 1.32 -2.92
C THR A 82 -5.85 1.76 -1.53
N GLY A 83 -6.62 2.82 -1.43
CA GLY A 83 -7.13 3.30 -0.15
C GLY A 83 -8.02 4.52 -0.28
N PRO A 84 -8.48 5.12 0.84
CA PRO A 84 -9.28 6.34 0.83
C PRO A 84 -8.56 7.47 0.11
N LEU A 85 -9.34 8.39 -0.45
CA LEU A 85 -8.84 9.51 -1.25
C LEU A 85 -7.71 10.30 -0.57
N ASN A 86 -7.89 10.62 0.72
CA ASN A 86 -6.90 11.36 1.54
C ASN A 86 -6.03 10.44 2.42
N GLY A 87 -6.14 9.12 2.24
CA GLY A 87 -5.39 8.13 2.98
C GLY A 87 -6.07 7.66 4.27
N GLY A 88 -5.67 6.49 4.77
CA GLY A 88 -6.27 5.88 5.96
C GLY A 88 -6.01 6.64 7.25
N SER A 89 -4.87 7.30 7.39
CA SER A 89 -4.53 8.11 8.58
C SER A 89 -5.42 9.33 8.71
N GLU A 90 -5.80 9.99 7.61
CA GLU A 90 -6.72 11.11 7.65
C GLU A 90 -8.11 10.68 8.10
N VAL A 91 -8.64 9.59 7.55
CA VAL A 91 -9.91 9.00 7.99
C VAL A 91 -9.87 8.68 9.49
N TYR A 92 -8.78 8.08 9.96
CA TYR A 92 -8.59 7.77 11.38
C TYR A 92 -8.61 9.02 12.27
N GLN A 93 -7.86 10.06 11.89
CA GLN A 93 -7.84 11.33 12.64
C GLN A 93 -9.21 11.98 12.69
N GLN A 94 -9.96 11.96 11.60
CA GLN A 94 -11.31 12.52 11.56
C GLN A 94 -12.27 11.74 12.46
N VAL A 95 -12.18 10.40 12.46
CA VAL A 95 -12.99 9.57 13.37
C VAL A 95 -12.69 9.88 14.83
N MET A 96 -11.41 10.06 15.20
CA MET A 96 -11.02 10.39 16.57
C MET A 96 -11.46 11.78 17.02
N ARG A 97 -11.67 12.70 16.08
CA ARG A 97 -12.14 14.07 16.36
C ARG A 97 -13.66 14.24 16.24
N ALA A 98 -14.33 13.33 15.53
CA ALA A 98 -15.76 13.38 15.33
C ALA A 98 -16.50 13.04 16.64
N ASN A 99 -17.56 13.78 16.92
CA ASN A 99 -18.47 13.46 18.04
C ASN A 99 -19.70 12.73 17.49
N PRO A 100 -19.85 11.42 17.75
CA PRO A 100 -20.95 10.63 17.18
C PRO A 100 -22.33 10.97 17.78
N VAL A 101 -22.36 11.77 18.86
CA VAL A 101 -23.62 12.23 19.47
C VAL A 101 -24.23 13.39 18.68
N LEU A 102 -23.41 14.18 17.97
CA LEU A 102 -23.89 15.36 17.25
C LEU A 102 -24.67 14.99 15.98
N PHE A 103 -24.28 13.98 15.26
CA PHE A 103 -24.92 13.51 14.04
C PHE A 103 -24.58 12.05 13.72
N PRO A 104 -25.50 11.31 13.07
CA PRO A 104 -25.20 9.98 12.58
C PRO A 104 -24.30 10.04 11.33
N PRO A 105 -23.63 8.94 10.95
CA PRO A 105 -22.84 8.89 9.72
C PRO A 105 -23.69 9.16 8.47
N TYR A 106 -24.92 8.72 8.46
CA TYR A 106 -25.90 8.94 7.39
C TYR A 106 -27.33 8.79 7.93
N PHE A 107 -28.30 9.37 7.22
CA PHE A 107 -29.72 9.22 7.49
C PHE A 107 -30.34 8.17 6.57
N ALA A 108 -31.38 7.49 7.03
CA ALA A 108 -32.27 6.74 6.15
C ALA A 108 -33.08 7.72 5.28
N PRO A 109 -33.41 7.38 4.02
CA PRO A 109 -34.31 8.19 3.22
C PRO A 109 -35.66 8.34 3.94
N ASP A 110 -36.19 9.55 3.98
CA ASP A 110 -37.55 9.89 4.38
C ASP A 110 -38.50 9.88 3.16
N GLU A 111 -39.78 10.18 3.36
CA GLU A 111 -40.78 10.20 2.28
C GLU A 111 -40.39 11.18 1.16
N ALA A 112 -39.81 12.33 1.48
CA ALA A 112 -39.38 13.34 0.53
C ALA A 112 -38.15 12.90 -0.28
N ASN A 113 -37.33 12.02 0.27
CA ASN A 113 -36.11 11.52 -0.34
C ASN A 113 -36.16 10.02 -0.68
N ALA A 114 -37.36 9.43 -0.75
CA ALA A 114 -37.52 7.98 -0.94
C ALA A 114 -36.90 7.46 -2.25
N GLU A 115 -36.83 8.29 -3.28
CA GLU A 115 -36.25 7.92 -4.58
C GLU A 115 -34.79 8.38 -4.76
N THR A 116 -34.17 8.93 -3.71
CA THR A 116 -32.80 9.42 -3.82
C THR A 116 -31.80 8.27 -4.00
N GLN A 117 -30.91 8.42 -4.96
CA GLN A 117 -29.79 7.51 -5.18
C GLN A 117 -28.53 7.92 -4.37
N TRP A 118 -28.60 9.04 -3.67
CA TRP A 118 -27.49 9.61 -2.92
C TRP A 118 -27.51 9.17 -1.45
N ILE A 119 -26.34 9.04 -0.86
CA ILE A 119 -26.23 8.83 0.58
C ILE A 119 -26.48 10.17 1.28
N LEU A 120 -27.48 10.19 2.16
CA LEU A 120 -27.82 11.36 2.98
C LEU A 120 -26.86 11.42 4.17
N PHE A 121 -25.68 12.03 3.99
CA PHE A 121 -24.70 12.15 5.05
C PHE A 121 -25.17 13.02 6.21
N GLY A 122 -24.93 12.56 7.45
CA GLY A 122 -25.16 13.36 8.64
C GLY A 122 -24.21 14.55 8.71
N ASN A 123 -24.72 15.66 9.24
CA ASN A 123 -23.95 16.84 9.55
C ASN A 123 -24.58 17.59 10.74
N TYR A 124 -23.86 18.57 11.29
CA TYR A 124 -24.31 19.37 12.42
C TYR A 124 -24.07 20.86 12.16
N GLY A 125 -25.04 21.70 12.59
CA GLY A 125 -25.01 23.14 12.46
C GLY A 125 -25.43 23.66 11.09
N ASP A 126 -25.84 24.93 11.05
CA ASP A 126 -26.45 25.60 9.90
C ASP A 126 -25.48 25.77 8.72
N GLN A 127 -24.17 25.73 8.97
CA GLN A 127 -23.15 25.96 7.96
C GLN A 127 -22.41 24.69 7.55
N ALA A 128 -22.85 23.51 8.01
CA ALA A 128 -22.26 22.21 7.67
C ALA A 128 -20.73 22.14 7.89
N ASN A 129 -20.25 22.80 8.95
CA ASN A 129 -18.82 22.96 9.23
C ASN A 129 -18.13 21.70 9.81
N TYR A 130 -18.89 20.66 10.12
CA TYR A 130 -18.36 19.43 10.69
C TYR A 130 -18.06 18.41 9.60
N VAL A 131 -16.85 17.90 9.62
CA VAL A 131 -16.45 16.84 8.70
C VAL A 131 -17.06 15.52 9.15
N ASN A 132 -17.80 14.86 8.26
CA ASN A 132 -18.31 13.53 8.49
C ASN A 132 -17.26 12.48 8.03
N PRO A 133 -16.63 11.75 8.97
CA PRO A 133 -15.59 10.78 8.60
C PRO A 133 -16.08 9.67 7.69
N TYR A 134 -17.38 9.32 7.77
CA TYR A 134 -17.96 8.33 6.89
C TYR A 134 -18.10 8.85 5.46
N ALA A 135 -18.54 10.11 5.30
CA ALA A 135 -18.59 10.75 3.99
C ALA A 135 -17.21 10.81 3.35
N GLU A 136 -16.18 11.19 4.12
CA GLU A 136 -14.80 11.22 3.66
C GLU A 136 -14.29 9.83 3.22
N MET A 137 -14.66 8.80 3.97
CA MET A 137 -14.29 7.43 3.67
C MET A 137 -14.90 6.90 2.36
N VAL A 138 -16.15 7.30 2.05
CA VAL A 138 -16.90 6.79 0.88
C VAL A 138 -16.92 7.75 -0.30
N ARG A 139 -16.33 8.93 -0.19
CA ARG A 139 -16.29 9.97 -1.21
C ARG A 139 -15.53 9.56 -2.47
N GLY A 140 -14.53 8.71 -2.32
CA GLY A 140 -13.68 8.25 -3.40
C GLY A 140 -12.53 7.38 -2.90
N TYR A 141 -11.70 6.97 -3.82
CA TYR A 141 -10.52 6.19 -3.53
C TYR A 141 -9.32 6.75 -4.29
N LYS A 142 -8.15 6.39 -3.82
CA LYS A 142 -6.87 6.66 -4.47
C LYS A 142 -6.21 5.31 -4.72
N ASP A 143 -5.77 5.09 -5.96
CA ASP A 143 -4.87 4.01 -6.27
C ASP A 143 -3.63 4.54 -6.99
N TYR A 144 -2.51 3.88 -6.79
CA TYR A 144 -1.29 4.14 -7.52
C TYR A 144 -0.37 2.94 -7.49
N SER A 145 0.40 2.79 -8.55
CA SER A 145 1.51 1.84 -8.64
C SER A 145 2.83 2.60 -8.70
N ARG A 146 3.82 2.10 -7.98
CA ARG A 146 5.19 2.61 -8.01
C ARG A 146 6.13 1.48 -8.35
N SER A 147 6.97 1.69 -9.35
CA SER A 147 8.03 0.77 -9.72
C SER A 147 9.38 1.44 -9.55
N LYS A 148 10.30 0.73 -8.90
CA LYS A 148 11.68 1.15 -8.74
C LYS A 148 12.60 -0.01 -9.12
N ILE A 149 13.54 0.25 -10.02
CA ILE A 149 14.56 -0.72 -10.43
C ILE A 149 15.90 -0.04 -10.30
N ASP A 150 16.81 -0.66 -9.55
CA ASP A 150 18.18 -0.25 -9.40
C ASP A 150 19.08 -1.35 -10.01
N ALA A 151 20.03 -0.96 -10.86
CA ALA A 151 21.03 -1.84 -11.43
C ALA A 151 22.43 -1.27 -11.19
N GLN A 152 23.34 -2.13 -10.76
CA GLN A 152 24.74 -1.78 -10.58
C GLN A 152 25.59 -2.85 -11.28
N PHE A 153 26.54 -2.42 -12.07
CA PHE A 153 27.59 -3.24 -12.64
C PHE A 153 28.96 -2.71 -12.16
N GLU A 154 29.82 -3.62 -11.72
CA GLU A 154 31.12 -3.30 -11.16
C GLU A 154 32.15 -4.28 -11.71
N ILE A 155 33.34 -3.78 -12.05
CA ILE A 155 34.52 -4.58 -12.40
C ILE A 155 35.65 -4.15 -11.45
N VAL A 156 36.24 -5.12 -10.79
CA VAL A 156 37.41 -4.94 -9.92
C VAL A 156 38.59 -5.66 -10.55
N GLN A 157 39.69 -4.96 -10.73
CA GLN A 157 40.94 -5.50 -11.26
C GLN A 157 42.06 -5.32 -10.23
N ASP A 158 42.62 -6.42 -9.75
CA ASP A 158 43.84 -6.39 -8.93
C ASP A 158 45.07 -6.25 -9.83
N LEU A 159 45.81 -5.18 -9.61
CA LEU A 159 47.06 -4.92 -10.28
C LEU A 159 48.20 -5.34 -9.33
N SER A 160 48.77 -6.50 -9.56
CA SER A 160 50.00 -6.91 -8.85
C SER A 160 51.20 -6.25 -9.57
N PHE A 161 51.84 -5.32 -8.91
CA PHE A 161 53.11 -4.75 -9.32
C PHE A 161 54.26 -5.57 -8.78
#